data_acf5bdc730faeb825bd5e23d21c09919
#
_entry.id   acf5bdc730faeb825bd5e23d21c09919
#
_cell.length_a   1.000
_cell.length_b   1.000
_cell.length_c   1.000
_cell.angle_alpha   90.00
_cell.angle_beta   90.00
_cell.angle_gamma   90.00
#
_symmetry.space_group_name_H-M   'P 1'
#
loop_
_entity.id
_entity.type
_entity.pdbx_description
1 polymer ?
#
loop_
_entity_poly.entity_id
_entity_poly.type
_entity_poly.pdbx_seq_one_letter_code
_entity_poly.pdbx_strand_id
1 'polypeptide(L)'
;MNGLAFLLVLLQPASVSCPIERSVYQLSSDPAFTAGFAPQDPHLAFYSDLAVWLRTPRRTYWFSLESPSGQGGTYLVPSVDPRAAAAVDDAPRDADEGQEAPLRIAFDVFGADLGPWPAPPRRGDPAPAFLFARDLGPALWYDWVRLAAGDRSAAQEVMPVGTFRPMACDTGAG
;
A
#
# COMPACT_ATOMS: atom_id res chain seq x y z
N MET A 1 7.63 -59.52 -12.52
CA MET A 1 7.24 -58.23 -13.09
C MET A 1 7.37 -57.19 -11.96
N ASN A 2 8.52 -56.46 -11.93
CA ASN A 2 8.81 -55.50 -10.86
C ASN A 2 8.44 -54.11 -11.35
N GLY A 3 7.39 -53.56 -10.79
CA GLY A 3 6.99 -52.18 -11.04
C GLY A 3 7.85 -51.19 -10.24
N LEU A 4 8.67 -50.39 -10.91
CA LEU A 4 9.40 -49.29 -10.32
C LEU A 4 8.40 -48.13 -10.16
N ALA A 5 8.02 -47.81 -8.93
CA ALA A 5 7.27 -46.60 -8.63
C ALA A 5 8.24 -45.41 -8.61
N PHE A 6 8.12 -44.52 -9.61
CA PHE A 6 8.83 -43.25 -9.60
C PHE A 6 8.12 -42.28 -8.66
N LEU A 7 8.78 -41.99 -7.52
CA LEU A 7 8.34 -40.95 -6.59
C LEU A 7 8.73 -39.57 -7.18
N LEU A 8 7.76 -38.87 -7.79
CA LEU A 8 7.97 -37.50 -8.23
C LEU A 8 7.99 -36.58 -6.99
N VAL A 9 9.16 -36.23 -6.52
CA VAL A 9 9.33 -35.20 -5.50
C VAL A 9 9.10 -33.85 -6.18
N LEU A 10 7.92 -33.28 -6.00
CA LEU A 10 7.64 -31.89 -6.37
C LEU A 10 8.45 -30.99 -5.44
N LEU A 11 9.61 -30.54 -5.92
CA LEU A 11 10.33 -29.42 -5.31
C LEU A 11 9.46 -28.18 -5.42
N GLN A 12 8.71 -27.87 -4.37
CA GLN A 12 8.08 -26.57 -4.23
C GLN A 12 9.21 -25.53 -4.08
N PRO A 13 9.27 -24.51 -4.96
CA PRO A 13 10.21 -23.42 -4.74
C PRO A 13 9.90 -22.82 -3.37
N ALA A 14 10.91 -22.77 -2.50
CA ALA A 14 10.79 -22.03 -1.25
C ALA A 14 10.40 -20.59 -1.61
N SER A 15 9.20 -20.19 -1.26
CA SER A 15 8.76 -18.81 -1.40
C SER A 15 9.68 -17.97 -0.52
N VAL A 16 10.62 -17.27 -1.12
CA VAL A 16 11.44 -16.29 -0.42
C VAL A 16 10.45 -15.29 0.13
N SER A 17 10.28 -15.29 1.45
CA SER A 17 9.42 -14.34 2.15
C SER A 17 9.98 -12.94 1.91
N CYS A 18 9.35 -12.20 1.03
CA CYS A 18 9.72 -10.82 0.75
C CYS A 18 9.25 -9.95 1.91
N PRO A 19 10.12 -9.12 2.52
CA PRO A 19 9.68 -8.13 3.49
C PRO A 19 8.73 -7.14 2.82
N ILE A 20 7.72 -6.70 3.56
CA ILE A 20 6.65 -5.85 3.04
C ILE A 20 7.17 -4.57 2.38
N GLU A 21 8.16 -3.92 2.96
CA GLU A 21 8.77 -2.68 2.44
C GLU A 21 9.54 -2.86 1.13
N ARG A 22 9.74 -4.10 0.71
CA ARG A 22 10.40 -4.47 -0.55
C ARG A 22 9.47 -5.12 -1.55
N SER A 23 8.21 -5.28 -1.18
CA SER A 23 7.22 -5.95 -2.01
C SER A 23 6.55 -4.97 -2.95
N VAL A 24 6.54 -5.33 -4.22
CA VAL A 24 5.81 -4.61 -5.27
C VAL A 24 4.57 -5.42 -5.61
N TYR A 25 3.44 -4.74 -5.61
CA TYR A 25 2.13 -5.30 -5.90
C TYR A 25 1.61 -4.76 -7.23
N GLN A 26 0.82 -5.56 -7.91
CA GLN A 26 0.16 -5.20 -9.16
C GLN A 26 -1.34 -5.43 -9.04
N LEU A 27 -2.13 -4.51 -9.57
CA LEU A 27 -3.58 -4.62 -9.61
C LEU A 27 -3.98 -5.77 -10.54
N SER A 28 -4.80 -6.70 -10.05
CA SER A 28 -5.18 -7.91 -10.79
C SER A 28 -6.01 -7.63 -12.05
N SER A 29 -6.74 -6.52 -12.07
CA SER A 29 -7.61 -6.11 -13.19
C SER A 29 -6.91 -5.20 -14.20
N ASP A 30 -5.80 -4.56 -13.82
CA ASP A 30 -5.02 -3.70 -14.72
C ASP A 30 -3.55 -3.60 -14.25
N PRO A 31 -2.60 -4.21 -14.98
CA PRO A 31 -1.19 -4.23 -14.61
C PRO A 31 -0.49 -2.86 -14.67
N ALA A 32 -1.11 -1.83 -15.24
CA ALA A 32 -0.57 -0.48 -15.24
C ALA A 32 -0.59 0.19 -13.87
N PHE A 33 -1.39 -0.36 -12.93
CA PHE A 33 -1.46 0.10 -11.54
C PHE A 33 -0.61 -0.79 -10.65
N THR A 34 0.37 -0.21 -9.99
CA THR A 34 1.22 -0.90 -9.03
C THR A 34 1.21 -0.18 -7.69
N ALA A 35 1.42 -0.93 -6.63
CA ALA A 35 1.45 -0.40 -5.28
C ALA A 35 2.60 -1.04 -4.48
N GLY A 36 2.92 -0.45 -3.36
CA GLY A 36 3.89 -1.03 -2.44
C GLY A 36 4.05 -0.18 -1.19
N PHE A 37 5.02 -0.55 -0.40
CA PHE A 37 5.31 0.12 0.85
C PHE A 37 6.70 0.74 0.81
N ALA A 38 6.89 1.80 1.56
CA ALA A 38 8.19 2.42 1.75
C ALA A 38 8.39 2.75 3.23
N PRO A 39 9.62 2.62 3.76
CA PRO A 39 9.91 3.05 5.11
C PRO A 39 9.57 4.54 5.31
N GLN A 40 8.98 4.85 6.44
CA GLN A 40 8.61 6.19 6.87
C GLN A 40 9.13 6.42 8.28
N ASP A 41 9.49 7.67 8.59
CA ASP A 41 9.88 8.01 9.95
C ASP A 41 8.67 7.85 10.90
N PRO A 42 8.79 7.05 11.97
CA PRO A 42 7.71 6.86 12.93
C PRO A 42 7.25 8.17 13.61
N HIS A 43 8.09 9.19 13.66
CA HIS A 43 7.71 10.51 14.17
C HIS A 43 6.75 11.25 13.24
N LEU A 44 6.70 10.87 11.96
CA LEU A 44 5.79 11.46 10.97
C LEU A 44 4.44 10.72 10.87
N ALA A 45 4.32 9.54 11.48
CA ALA A 45 3.09 8.74 11.44
C ALA A 45 2.85 8.00 12.76
N PHE A 46 1.74 8.29 13.40
CA PHE A 46 1.37 7.71 14.69
C PHE A 46 1.09 6.20 14.67
N TYR A 47 0.80 5.60 13.51
CA TYR A 47 0.22 4.26 13.43
C TYR A 47 1.09 3.23 12.72
N SER A 48 1.96 3.63 11.81
CA SER A 48 2.82 2.71 11.06
C SER A 48 4.14 3.39 10.68
N ASP A 49 5.22 2.62 10.67
CA ASP A 49 6.54 3.00 10.16
C ASP A 49 6.67 2.79 8.64
N LEU A 50 5.52 2.61 7.98
CA LEU A 50 5.41 2.44 6.54
C LEU A 50 4.46 3.47 5.92
N ALA A 51 4.85 4.04 4.80
CA ALA A 51 3.97 4.71 3.86
C ALA A 51 3.58 3.74 2.74
N VAL A 52 2.41 3.96 2.14
CA VAL A 52 1.96 3.25 0.95
C VAL A 52 2.12 4.14 -0.27
N TRP A 53 2.66 3.60 -1.35
CA TRP A 53 2.66 4.28 -2.64
C TRP A 53 1.75 3.54 -3.62
N LEU A 54 1.06 4.32 -4.46
CA LEU A 54 0.32 3.85 -5.62
C LEU A 54 0.91 4.52 -6.85
N ARG A 55 1.41 3.73 -7.79
CA ARG A 55 1.83 4.21 -9.11
C ARG A 55 0.74 3.90 -10.12
N THR A 56 0.29 4.94 -10.78
CA THR A 56 -0.64 4.91 -11.90
C THR A 56 0.14 5.17 -13.21
N PRO A 57 -0.48 5.07 -14.39
CA PRO A 57 0.13 5.47 -15.64
C PRO A 57 0.57 6.94 -15.69
N ARG A 58 0.03 7.79 -14.81
CA ARG A 58 0.26 9.25 -14.85
C ARG A 58 1.18 9.75 -13.76
N ARG A 59 1.06 9.18 -12.52
CA ARG A 59 1.81 9.68 -11.36
C ARG A 59 1.93 8.65 -10.24
N THR A 60 2.68 9.01 -9.22
CA THR A 60 2.72 8.27 -7.95
C THR A 60 2.00 9.06 -6.88
N TYR A 61 1.07 8.41 -6.19
CA TYR A 61 0.39 8.90 -5.00
C TYR A 61 1.02 8.28 -3.77
N TRP A 62 1.03 9.04 -2.68
CA TRP A 62 1.57 8.61 -1.40
C TRP A 62 0.51 8.69 -0.32
N PHE A 63 0.56 7.76 0.61
CA PHE A 63 -0.40 7.67 1.71
C PHE A 63 0.31 7.28 2.98
N SER A 64 -0.11 7.89 4.10
CA SER A 64 0.14 7.34 5.43
C SER A 64 -0.92 6.29 5.77
N LEU A 65 -0.55 5.35 6.64
CA LEU A 65 -1.48 4.38 7.21
C LEU A 65 -2.03 4.91 8.52
N GLU A 66 -3.34 5.00 8.64
CA GLU A 66 -4.04 5.33 9.87
C GLU A 66 -4.92 4.18 10.34
N SER A 67 -4.99 4.00 11.65
CA SER A 67 -5.92 3.07 12.29
C SER A 67 -6.59 3.81 13.46
N PRO A 68 -7.78 4.38 13.27
CA PRO A 68 -8.46 5.06 14.34
C PRO A 68 -8.85 4.06 15.43
N SER A 69 -8.45 4.38 16.66
CA SER A 69 -8.73 3.74 17.95
C SER A 69 -9.41 2.36 17.92
N GLY A 70 -8.62 1.33 17.97
CA GLY A 70 -8.94 0.05 18.65
C GLY A 70 -9.81 -0.97 17.93
N GLN A 71 -10.73 -0.63 17.06
CA GLN A 71 -11.60 -1.56 16.32
C GLN A 71 -11.96 -1.11 14.90
N GLY A 72 -11.41 0.01 14.46
CA GLY A 72 -11.53 0.47 13.07
C GLY A 72 -10.51 -0.21 12.17
N GLY A 73 -10.86 -0.38 10.89
CA GLY A 73 -9.92 -0.87 9.87
C GLY A 73 -8.73 0.07 9.67
N THR A 74 -7.82 -0.33 8.81
CA THR A 74 -6.72 0.53 8.35
C THR A 74 -7.23 1.44 7.23
N TYR A 75 -6.73 2.68 7.18
CA TYR A 75 -7.08 3.67 6.17
C TYR A 75 -5.81 4.21 5.52
N LEU A 76 -5.91 4.48 4.22
CA LEU A 76 -4.95 5.30 3.48
C LEU A 76 -5.38 6.77 3.60
N VAL A 77 -4.47 7.61 4.04
CA VAL A 77 -4.65 9.05 4.11
C VAL A 77 -3.63 9.70 3.18
N PRO A 78 -4.05 10.59 2.25
CA PRO A 78 -3.12 11.25 1.34
C PRO A 78 -1.96 11.91 2.06
N SER A 79 -0.76 11.70 1.54
CA SER A 79 0.50 12.14 2.14
C SER A 79 1.48 12.55 1.04
N VAL A 80 2.71 12.86 1.43
CA VAL A 80 3.82 13.14 0.53
C VAL A 80 4.82 12.00 0.51
N ASP A 81 5.71 11.98 -0.48
CA ASP A 81 6.83 11.02 -0.49
C ASP A 81 7.62 11.15 0.81
N PRO A 82 7.74 10.08 1.62
CA PRO A 82 8.43 10.14 2.91
C PRO A 82 9.91 10.55 2.77
N ARG A 83 10.52 10.30 1.61
CA ARG A 83 11.90 10.72 1.31
C ARG A 83 12.01 12.22 1.06
N ALA A 84 10.96 12.84 0.53
CA ALA A 84 10.88 14.28 0.36
C ALA A 84 10.50 14.99 1.66
N ALA A 85 9.66 14.35 2.49
CA ALA A 85 9.20 14.91 3.76
C ALA A 85 10.35 15.10 4.78
N ALA A 86 11.37 14.25 4.75
CA ALA A 86 12.55 14.35 5.61
C ALA A 86 13.36 15.66 5.40
N ALA A 87 13.08 16.41 4.32
CA ALA A 87 13.71 17.69 4.01
C ALA A 87 12.88 18.92 4.44
N VAL A 88 11.69 18.71 4.97
CA VAL A 88 10.78 19.79 5.40
C VAL A 88 10.76 19.79 6.94
N ASP A 89 11.35 20.83 7.52
CA ASP A 89 11.34 21.09 8.96
C ASP A 89 9.93 21.00 9.55
N ASP A 90 9.88 20.46 10.78
CA ASP A 90 8.72 20.26 11.66
C ASP A 90 7.84 21.53 11.77
N ALA A 91 6.97 21.74 10.81
CA ALA A 91 5.87 22.68 11.01
C ALA A 91 4.76 21.91 11.76
N PRO A 92 4.36 22.35 12.97
CA PRO A 92 3.23 21.75 13.66
C PRO A 92 2.02 21.85 12.75
N ARG A 93 1.44 20.72 12.38
CA ARG A 93 0.13 20.64 11.75
C ARG A 93 -0.92 20.87 12.83
N ASP A 94 -1.03 22.11 13.28
CA ASP A 94 -2.20 22.52 14.02
C ASP A 94 -3.40 22.26 13.10
N ALA A 95 -4.28 21.37 13.55
CA ALA A 95 -5.55 21.15 12.89
C ALA A 95 -6.31 22.47 12.97
N ASP A 96 -6.25 23.26 11.89
CA ASP A 96 -7.04 24.48 11.74
C ASP A 96 -8.51 24.13 11.94
N GLU A 97 -9.14 24.75 12.93
CA GLU A 97 -10.58 24.71 13.11
C GLU A 97 -11.22 25.26 11.83
N GLY A 98 -11.69 24.36 10.97
CA GLY A 98 -12.27 24.70 9.66
C GLY A 98 -11.72 23.90 8.49
N GLN A 99 -10.69 23.11 8.65
CA GLN A 99 -10.22 22.21 7.59
C GLN A 99 -11.21 21.05 7.38
N GLU A 100 -11.53 20.81 6.12
CA GLU A 100 -12.29 19.62 5.72
C GLU A 100 -11.62 18.37 6.27
N ALA A 101 -12.42 17.43 6.81
CA ALA A 101 -11.89 16.19 7.35
C ALA A 101 -10.96 15.48 6.33
N PRO A 102 -9.83 14.91 6.78
CA PRO A 102 -8.90 14.27 5.86
C PRO A 102 -9.61 13.15 5.09
N LEU A 103 -9.28 13.04 3.79
CA LEU A 103 -9.76 11.95 2.97
C LEU A 103 -9.20 10.63 3.54
N ARG A 104 -10.09 9.68 3.84
CA ARG A 104 -9.75 8.35 4.34
C ARG A 104 -10.28 7.30 3.39
N ILE A 105 -9.40 6.46 2.88
CA ILE A 105 -9.72 5.36 1.96
C ILE A 105 -9.54 4.06 2.73
N ALA A 106 -10.61 3.27 2.85
CA ALA A 106 -10.53 1.97 3.51
C ALA A 106 -9.49 1.07 2.83
N PHE A 107 -8.61 0.49 3.64
CA PHE A 107 -7.50 -0.32 3.17
C PHE A 107 -7.46 -1.65 3.91
N ASP A 108 -7.80 -2.70 3.19
CA ASP A 108 -7.84 -4.05 3.70
C ASP A 108 -6.59 -4.82 3.27
N VAL A 109 -5.99 -5.52 4.21
CA VAL A 109 -4.79 -6.34 4.01
C VAL A 109 -5.12 -7.77 4.40
N PHE A 110 -4.74 -8.74 3.55
CA PHE A 110 -5.09 -10.14 3.76
C PHE A 110 -3.89 -11.07 3.64
N GLY A 111 -3.89 -12.12 4.46
CA GLY A 111 -3.02 -13.27 4.32
C GLY A 111 -3.38 -14.16 3.12
N ALA A 112 -2.60 -15.22 2.92
CA ALA A 112 -2.84 -16.19 1.83
C ALA A 112 -4.13 -17.00 2.01
N ASP A 113 -4.61 -17.14 3.23
CA ASP A 113 -5.86 -17.79 3.63
C ASP A 113 -7.07 -16.83 3.56
N LEU A 114 -6.88 -15.62 3.06
CA LEU A 114 -7.85 -14.53 3.07
C LEU A 114 -8.25 -14.07 4.49
N GLY A 115 -7.52 -14.49 5.51
CA GLY A 115 -7.66 -13.94 6.84
C GLY A 115 -7.26 -12.46 6.88
N PRO A 116 -8.01 -11.61 7.62
CA PRO A 116 -7.64 -10.20 7.78
C PRO A 116 -6.32 -10.07 8.53
N TRP A 117 -5.51 -9.09 8.12
CA TRP A 117 -4.28 -8.77 8.82
C TRP A 117 -4.59 -8.18 10.21
N PRO A 118 -3.93 -8.64 11.27
CA PRO A 118 -4.37 -8.33 12.64
C PRO A 118 -4.14 -6.88 13.08
N ALA A 119 -3.29 -6.14 12.37
CA ALA A 119 -2.93 -4.74 12.68
C ALA A 119 -2.46 -4.02 11.42
N PRO A 120 -2.27 -2.69 11.43
CA PRO A 120 -1.59 -2.01 10.34
C PRO A 120 -0.23 -2.66 10.08
N PRO A 121 0.14 -2.90 8.81
CA PRO A 121 1.42 -3.48 8.45
C PRO A 121 2.59 -2.66 9.01
N ARG A 122 3.67 -3.36 9.38
CA ARG A 122 4.88 -2.75 9.90
C ARG A 122 6.10 -3.19 9.11
N ARG A 123 7.14 -2.41 9.17
CA ARG A 123 8.43 -2.75 8.57
C ARG A 123 8.95 -4.09 9.11
N GLY A 124 9.43 -4.94 8.21
CA GLY A 124 9.92 -6.27 8.52
C GLY A 124 8.85 -7.36 8.54
N ASP A 125 7.56 -7.01 8.48
CA ASP A 125 6.50 -7.98 8.32
C ASP A 125 6.67 -8.75 6.99
N PRO A 126 6.22 -10.00 6.91
CA PRO A 126 6.14 -10.70 5.63
C PRO A 126 5.14 -9.99 4.71
N ALA A 127 5.40 -10.04 3.40
CA ALA A 127 4.50 -9.45 2.42
C ALA A 127 3.09 -10.06 2.50
N PRO A 128 2.03 -9.27 2.68
CA PRO A 128 0.65 -9.74 2.55
C PRO A 128 0.37 -10.36 1.18
N ALA A 129 -0.53 -11.33 1.14
CA ALA A 129 -0.92 -11.96 -0.12
C ALA A 129 -1.81 -11.07 -0.99
N PHE A 130 -2.61 -10.20 -0.36
CA PHE A 130 -3.53 -9.31 -1.06
C PHE A 130 -3.64 -7.97 -0.34
N LEU A 131 -3.75 -6.88 -1.15
CA LEU A 131 -4.13 -5.56 -0.69
C LEU A 131 -5.41 -5.15 -1.42
N PHE A 132 -6.32 -4.51 -0.72
CA PHE A 132 -7.56 -4.01 -1.30
C PHE A 132 -7.93 -2.63 -0.75
N ALA A 133 -8.13 -1.68 -1.65
CA ALA A 133 -8.58 -0.32 -1.33
C ALA A 133 -9.82 -0.02 -2.16
N ARG A 134 -11.01 -0.37 -1.62
CA ARG A 134 -12.27 -0.36 -2.38
C ARG A 134 -12.64 1.02 -2.91
N ASP A 135 -12.33 2.07 -2.16
CA ASP A 135 -12.74 3.43 -2.49
C ASP A 135 -11.65 4.22 -3.25
N LEU A 136 -10.52 3.57 -3.57
CA LEU A 136 -9.38 4.23 -4.22
C LEU A 136 -9.72 4.66 -5.67
N GLY A 137 -10.41 3.81 -6.43
CA GLY A 137 -10.88 4.16 -7.78
C GLY A 137 -11.82 5.36 -7.79
N PRO A 138 -12.91 5.34 -6.99
CA PRO A 138 -13.74 6.53 -6.78
C PRO A 138 -12.97 7.77 -6.35
N ALA A 139 -12.01 7.64 -5.43
CA ALA A 139 -11.22 8.77 -4.96
C ALA A 139 -10.31 9.35 -6.07
N LEU A 140 -9.70 8.52 -6.92
CA LEU A 140 -8.93 8.96 -8.08
C LEU A 140 -9.77 9.74 -9.10
N TRP A 141 -11.09 9.52 -9.12
CA TRP A 141 -12.00 10.20 -10.03
C TRP A 141 -12.65 11.44 -9.41
N TYR A 142 -13.16 11.35 -8.17
CA TYR A 142 -13.95 12.43 -7.55
C TYR A 142 -13.12 13.33 -6.62
N ASP A 143 -12.11 12.76 -5.96
CA ASP A 143 -11.28 13.44 -4.96
C ASP A 143 -9.82 13.63 -5.41
N TRP A 144 -9.57 13.59 -6.70
CA TRP A 144 -8.23 13.59 -7.29
C TRP A 144 -7.35 14.77 -6.84
N VAL A 145 -7.94 15.94 -6.61
CA VAL A 145 -7.21 17.12 -6.09
C VAL A 145 -6.72 16.88 -4.66
N ARG A 146 -7.54 16.26 -3.82
CA ARG A 146 -7.19 15.93 -2.43
C ARG A 146 -6.14 14.82 -2.39
N LEU A 147 -6.28 13.82 -3.25
CA LEU A 147 -5.27 12.76 -3.40
C LEU A 147 -3.91 13.30 -3.87
N ALA A 148 -3.93 14.31 -4.72
CA ALA A 148 -2.72 14.95 -5.25
C ALA A 148 -2.16 16.05 -4.33
N ALA A 149 -2.54 16.05 -3.04
CA ALA A 149 -2.12 17.05 -2.05
C ALA A 149 -2.37 18.50 -2.53
N GLY A 150 -3.51 18.73 -3.20
CA GLY A 150 -3.91 20.05 -3.71
C GLY A 150 -3.31 20.42 -5.06
N ASP A 151 -2.51 19.56 -5.69
CA ASP A 151 -1.97 19.80 -7.03
C ASP A 151 -3.09 19.74 -8.07
N ARG A 152 -3.57 20.92 -8.47
CA ARG A 152 -4.65 21.08 -9.47
C ARG A 152 -4.21 20.78 -10.91
N SER A 153 -2.92 20.57 -11.16
CA SER A 153 -2.41 20.10 -12.46
C SER A 153 -2.60 18.59 -12.65
N ALA A 154 -2.85 17.84 -11.56
CA ALA A 154 -3.25 16.46 -11.64
C ALA A 154 -4.55 16.31 -12.41
N ALA A 155 -4.81 15.15 -12.99
CA ALA A 155 -6.03 14.87 -13.72
C ALA A 155 -6.74 13.65 -13.09
N GLN A 156 -8.04 13.60 -13.29
CA GLN A 156 -8.84 12.44 -12.92
C GLN A 156 -8.29 11.17 -13.59
N GLU A 157 -8.28 10.07 -12.85
CA GLU A 157 -7.84 8.77 -13.34
C GLU A 157 -8.91 7.71 -13.07
N VAL A 158 -9.09 6.81 -14.02
CA VAL A 158 -9.98 5.66 -13.88
C VAL A 158 -9.13 4.47 -13.47
N MET A 159 -9.36 3.95 -12.26
CA MET A 159 -8.77 2.71 -11.79
C MET A 159 -9.87 1.63 -11.68
N PRO A 160 -9.73 0.49 -12.36
CA PRO A 160 -10.70 -0.58 -12.22
C PRO A 160 -10.64 -1.21 -10.82
N VAL A 161 -11.77 -1.75 -10.38
CA VAL A 161 -11.84 -2.48 -9.11
C VAL A 161 -11.03 -3.77 -9.20
N GLY A 162 -10.23 -4.06 -8.19
CA GLY A 162 -9.43 -5.27 -8.12
C GLY A 162 -8.60 -5.33 -6.84
N THR A 163 -8.00 -6.49 -6.60
CA THR A 163 -7.03 -6.68 -5.54
C THR A 163 -5.62 -6.49 -6.08
N PHE A 164 -4.74 -5.93 -5.29
CA PHE A 164 -3.33 -5.92 -5.58
C PHE A 164 -2.69 -7.22 -5.08
N ARG A 165 -1.85 -7.85 -5.90
CA ARG A 165 -1.13 -9.09 -5.60
C ARG A 165 0.38 -8.87 -5.71
N PRO A 166 1.19 -9.52 -4.89
CA PRO A 166 2.65 -9.46 -5.01
C PRO A 166 3.08 -9.89 -6.41
N MET A 167 3.89 -9.10 -7.07
CA MET A 167 4.48 -9.42 -8.38
C MET A 167 6.00 -9.54 -8.34
N ALA A 168 6.64 -8.79 -7.46
CA ALA A 168 8.08 -8.74 -7.36
C ALA A 168 8.54 -8.44 -5.93
N CYS A 169 9.76 -8.82 -5.64
CA CYS A 169 10.50 -8.39 -4.47
C CYS A 169 11.65 -7.49 -4.96
N ASP A 170 11.65 -6.24 -4.53
CA ASP A 170 12.77 -5.34 -4.82
C ASP A 170 13.99 -5.81 -4.04
N THR A 171 14.98 -6.32 -4.75
CA THR A 171 16.22 -6.83 -4.18
C THR A 171 17.22 -5.75 -3.79
N GLY A 172 16.88 -4.48 -4.06
CA GLY A 172 17.75 -3.35 -3.70
C GLY A 172 19.06 -3.31 -4.48
N ALA A 173 19.13 -4.02 -5.62
CA ALA A 173 20.25 -3.94 -6.54
C ALA A 173 20.02 -2.74 -7.50
N GLY A 174 20.43 -1.57 -7.07
CA GLY A 174 20.41 -0.34 -7.83
C GLY A 174 21.43 0.63 -7.25
#